data_f0a6b9a8ea2ba855dd470c02914e463a
#
_entry.id   f0a6b9a8ea2ba855dd470c02914e463a
#
_cell.length_a   1.000
_cell.length_b   1.000
_cell.length_c   1.000
_cell.angle_alpha   90.00
_cell.angle_beta   90.00
_cell.angle_gamma   90.00
#
_symmetry.space_group_name_H-M   'P 1'
#
loop_
_entity.id
_entity.type
_entity.pdbx_description
1 polymer ?
#
loop_
_entity_poly.entity_id
_entity_poly.type
_entity_poly.pdbx_seq_one_letter_code
_entity_poly.pdbx_strand_id
1 'polypeptide(L)'
;KVLRQGFKCYGKKLRVAVFAPSNAMNPDTLALYGHNQLTVTRQLYYSDAHSKSLDLVLFLNGLPIATAELKNPLSGQTVEDAKRQYKRDRDARELLFEFKKRALVHFAVDQDQVFMATRLSGDKTFFLPFNLGDHGHAGNPPAADGGYRTAYLWREVWQRDSLLDIVGRFMHLQEEDKRILTDEGIKKIHKETMIFPRYHQLDAVRKLVAHAQAHGPGRNYLVQHSAGSGKSNSIAWLAHRLSSLHDAADKKVFDSVIVVTDRQVLDAQLQDTIYQFEHKQGVVQKIDEDTRQLAQALAGGTPIVITTLQKFPFITETLDKLRKENHPGIAIDTQDKQFAVIVDEAHSSQSGQTAMELRKILNKDGIEAAIVEQLLDMDEDTLSEEAKKELLREQ
;
A
#
# COMPACT_ATOMS: atom_id res chain seq x y z
N LYS A 1 -0.24 -15.94 6.33
CA LYS A 1 -0.17 -15.93 7.81
C LYS A 1 1.07 -16.66 8.32
N VAL A 2 1.27 -17.95 7.98
CA VAL A 2 2.40 -18.78 8.47
C VAL A 2 3.76 -18.15 8.15
N LEU A 3 4.00 -17.66 6.93
CA LEU A 3 5.27 -17.02 6.54
C LEU A 3 5.63 -15.82 7.43
N ARG A 4 4.65 -14.96 7.79
CA ARG A 4 4.90 -13.75 8.56
C ARG A 4 4.84 -13.94 10.07
N GLN A 5 3.91 -14.76 10.54
CA GLN A 5 3.61 -14.91 11.96
C GLN A 5 4.18 -16.18 12.57
N GLY A 6 4.66 -17.10 11.71
CA GLY A 6 5.06 -18.44 12.14
C GLY A 6 3.84 -19.31 12.48
N PHE A 7 4.09 -20.42 13.13
CA PHE A 7 3.09 -21.36 13.61
C PHE A 7 3.48 -21.94 14.96
N LYS A 8 2.51 -22.46 15.69
CA LYS A 8 2.76 -23.16 16.97
C LYS A 8 2.87 -24.67 16.71
N CYS A 9 3.90 -25.28 17.26
CA CYS A 9 4.13 -26.72 17.25
C CYS A 9 4.59 -27.17 18.64
N TYR A 10 3.89 -28.09 19.25
CA TYR A 10 4.15 -28.56 20.62
C TYR A 10 4.37 -27.43 21.65
N GLY A 11 3.49 -26.42 21.60
CA GLY A 11 3.56 -25.25 22.49
C GLY A 11 4.63 -24.20 22.16
N LYS A 12 5.57 -24.49 21.26
CA LYS A 12 6.61 -23.56 20.81
C LYS A 12 6.18 -22.82 19.54
N LYS A 13 6.50 -21.52 19.46
CA LYS A 13 6.29 -20.71 18.24
C LYS A 13 7.51 -20.84 17.33
N LEU A 14 7.28 -21.39 16.14
CA LEU A 14 8.30 -21.52 15.10
C LEU A 14 8.10 -20.40 14.07
N ARG A 15 9.17 -19.71 13.73
CA ARG A 15 9.18 -18.71 12.66
C ARG A 15 9.73 -19.34 11.39
N VAL A 16 9.07 -19.09 10.27
CA VAL A 16 9.44 -19.63 8.95
C VAL A 16 10.32 -18.65 8.18
N ALA A 17 10.08 -17.36 8.39
CA ALA A 17 10.87 -16.26 7.83
C ALA A 17 10.86 -15.08 8.79
N VAL A 18 11.85 -14.21 8.65
CA VAL A 18 11.95 -12.96 9.41
C VAL A 18 11.95 -11.81 8.42
N PHE A 19 11.14 -10.79 8.67
CA PHE A 19 11.03 -9.62 7.80
C PHE A 19 11.75 -8.43 8.43
N ALA A 20 12.22 -7.52 7.57
CA ALA A 20 12.95 -6.35 8.01
C ALA A 20 12.12 -5.54 9.02
N PRO A 21 12.67 -5.18 10.19
CA PRO A 21 12.00 -4.31 11.14
C PRO A 21 11.86 -2.88 10.57
N SER A 22 11.02 -2.07 11.21
CA SER A 22 10.80 -0.67 10.80
C SER A 22 11.96 0.24 11.22
N ASN A 23 12.77 -0.18 12.18
CA ASN A 23 13.91 0.55 12.74
C ASN A 23 15.05 -0.40 13.11
N ALA A 24 16.22 0.14 13.43
CA ALA A 24 17.40 -0.61 13.79
C ALA A 24 17.53 -0.93 15.29
N MET A 25 16.55 -0.58 16.12
CA MET A 25 16.61 -0.74 17.58
C MET A 25 16.72 -2.18 18.06
N ASN A 26 16.41 -3.16 17.21
CA ASN A 26 16.52 -4.58 17.56
C ASN A 26 17.53 -5.29 16.65
N PRO A 27 18.82 -5.32 17.04
CA PRO A 27 19.90 -5.94 16.26
C PRO A 27 19.70 -7.44 16.05
N ASP A 28 19.09 -8.15 17.02
CA ASP A 28 18.81 -9.58 16.87
C ASP A 28 17.82 -9.86 15.74
N THR A 29 16.81 -8.99 15.58
CA THR A 29 15.86 -9.12 14.47
C THR A 29 16.54 -8.84 13.13
N LEU A 30 17.47 -7.89 13.06
CA LEU A 30 18.28 -7.62 11.86
C LEU A 30 19.18 -8.81 11.51
N ALA A 31 19.85 -9.39 12.50
CA ALA A 31 20.66 -10.59 12.31
C ALA A 31 19.82 -11.77 11.79
N LEU A 32 18.67 -12.02 12.41
CA LEU A 32 17.72 -13.06 11.94
C LEU A 32 17.18 -12.77 10.54
N TYR A 33 16.91 -11.50 10.19
CA TYR A 33 16.56 -11.11 8.83
C TYR A 33 17.66 -11.46 7.83
N GLY A 34 18.92 -11.25 8.22
CA GLY A 34 20.09 -11.61 7.44
C GLY A 34 20.19 -13.11 7.12
N HIS A 35 19.67 -13.97 7.99
CA HIS A 35 19.69 -15.41 7.82
C HIS A 35 18.66 -15.98 6.85
N ASN A 36 17.69 -15.17 6.37
CA ASN A 36 16.76 -15.65 5.34
C ASN A 36 17.53 -16.05 4.07
N GLN A 37 17.20 -17.21 3.54
CA GLN A 37 17.77 -17.73 2.30
C GLN A 37 16.70 -17.64 1.20
N LEU A 38 17.00 -16.89 0.15
CA LEU A 38 16.24 -16.88 -1.08
C LEU A 38 16.99 -17.68 -2.12
N THR A 39 16.35 -18.74 -2.63
CA THR A 39 16.97 -19.62 -3.63
C THR A 39 16.05 -19.75 -4.85
N VAL A 40 16.65 -20.09 -5.99
CA VAL A 40 15.95 -20.35 -7.24
C VAL A 40 16.30 -21.75 -7.75
N THR A 41 15.27 -22.49 -8.17
CA THR A 41 15.45 -23.76 -8.84
C THR A 41 14.92 -23.63 -10.27
N ARG A 42 15.72 -24.06 -11.25
CA ARG A 42 15.33 -24.16 -12.65
C ARG A 42 14.83 -25.57 -12.94
N GLN A 43 13.85 -25.67 -13.85
CA GLN A 43 13.28 -26.96 -14.31
C GLN A 43 12.89 -27.87 -13.13
N LEU A 44 12.12 -27.28 -12.16
CA LEU A 44 11.66 -28.04 -11.01
C LEU A 44 10.59 -29.04 -11.41
N TYR A 45 10.87 -30.34 -11.22
CA TYR A 45 9.86 -31.38 -11.25
C TYR A 45 9.09 -31.33 -9.93
N TYR A 46 7.79 -31.04 -9.99
CA TYR A 46 6.98 -30.69 -8.81
C TYR A 46 5.95 -31.74 -8.41
N SER A 47 5.89 -32.85 -9.13
CA SER A 47 4.93 -33.93 -8.88
C SER A 47 5.58 -35.29 -9.11
N ASP A 48 5.23 -36.25 -8.27
CA ASP A 48 5.62 -37.66 -8.46
C ASP A 48 4.73 -38.39 -9.49
N ALA A 49 3.61 -37.78 -9.86
CA ALA A 49 2.61 -38.39 -10.78
C ALA A 49 2.96 -38.18 -12.27
N HIS A 50 3.89 -37.25 -12.59
CA HIS A 50 4.26 -36.91 -13.96
C HIS A 50 5.61 -36.21 -14.05
N SER A 51 6.18 -36.16 -15.24
CA SER A 51 7.49 -35.53 -15.51
C SER A 51 7.41 -34.03 -15.94
N LYS A 52 6.31 -33.33 -15.64
CA LYS A 52 6.20 -31.90 -15.95
C LYS A 52 7.10 -31.09 -15.01
N SER A 53 7.82 -30.12 -15.56
CA SER A 53 8.67 -29.21 -14.81
C SER A 53 8.21 -27.76 -14.97
N LEU A 54 8.57 -26.93 -14.00
CA LEU A 54 8.46 -25.46 -14.05
C LEU A 54 9.80 -24.85 -14.44
N ASP A 55 9.77 -23.81 -15.26
CA ASP A 55 11.01 -23.16 -15.69
C ASP A 55 11.78 -22.57 -14.52
N LEU A 56 11.10 -21.82 -13.62
CA LEU A 56 11.71 -21.28 -12.40
C LEU A 56 10.75 -21.40 -11.21
N VAL A 57 11.32 -21.71 -10.04
CA VAL A 57 10.64 -21.62 -8.75
C VAL A 57 11.54 -20.89 -7.75
N LEU A 58 10.99 -19.86 -7.10
CA LEU A 58 11.66 -19.10 -6.04
C LEU A 58 11.25 -19.67 -4.68
N PHE A 59 12.24 -19.87 -3.83
CA PHE A 59 12.05 -20.41 -2.49
C PHE A 59 12.54 -19.40 -1.43
N LEU A 60 11.80 -19.31 -0.35
CA LEU A 60 12.21 -18.61 0.86
C LEU A 60 12.35 -19.63 1.99
N ASN A 61 13.58 -19.80 2.49
CA ASN A 61 13.92 -20.77 3.53
C ASN A 61 13.39 -22.19 3.21
N GLY A 62 13.54 -22.62 1.95
CA GLY A 62 13.08 -23.92 1.46
C GLY A 62 11.59 -23.99 1.12
N LEU A 63 10.80 -22.95 1.35
CA LEU A 63 9.38 -22.92 0.95
C LEU A 63 9.19 -22.23 -0.39
N PRO A 64 8.52 -22.86 -1.38
CA PRO A 64 8.24 -22.24 -2.66
C PRO A 64 7.25 -21.09 -2.49
N ILE A 65 7.61 -19.90 -2.95
CA ILE A 65 6.79 -18.68 -2.82
C ILE A 65 6.35 -18.10 -4.15
N ALA A 66 7.11 -18.34 -5.23
CA ALA A 66 6.75 -17.86 -6.55
C ALA A 66 7.19 -18.86 -7.62
N THR A 67 6.44 -18.94 -8.72
CA THR A 67 6.77 -19.74 -9.91
C THR A 67 6.81 -18.87 -11.14
N ALA A 68 7.58 -19.25 -12.16
CA ALA A 68 7.59 -18.59 -13.44
C ALA A 68 7.68 -19.58 -14.60
N GLU A 69 6.90 -19.31 -15.66
CA GLU A 69 7.01 -19.93 -16.97
C GLU A 69 7.60 -18.88 -17.93
N LEU A 70 8.71 -19.25 -18.56
CA LEU A 70 9.49 -18.37 -19.42
C LEU A 70 9.29 -18.77 -20.88
N LYS A 71 9.06 -17.80 -21.74
CA LYS A 71 8.94 -18.04 -23.20
C LYS A 71 9.93 -17.17 -23.95
N ASN A 72 10.42 -17.77 -25.03
CA ASN A 72 11.37 -17.09 -25.91
C ASN A 72 10.74 -16.87 -27.30
N PRO A 73 10.52 -15.63 -27.73
CA PRO A 73 9.99 -15.31 -29.05
C PRO A 73 10.79 -15.93 -30.21
N LEU A 74 12.09 -16.16 -30.04
CA LEU A 74 12.91 -16.82 -31.04
C LEU A 74 12.46 -18.27 -31.32
N SER A 75 11.79 -18.91 -30.36
CA SER A 75 11.16 -20.22 -30.55
C SER A 75 9.70 -20.15 -31.03
N GLY A 76 9.21 -18.95 -31.39
CA GLY A 76 7.83 -18.71 -31.78
C GLY A 76 6.83 -18.73 -30.62
N GLN A 77 7.32 -18.71 -29.37
CA GLN A 77 6.48 -18.69 -28.17
C GLN A 77 6.47 -17.32 -27.50
N THR A 78 5.31 -16.94 -26.97
CA THR A 78 5.09 -15.66 -26.32
C THR A 78 4.57 -15.85 -24.89
N VAL A 79 4.38 -14.75 -24.18
CA VAL A 79 3.76 -14.73 -22.86
C VAL A 79 2.36 -15.38 -22.84
N GLU A 80 1.64 -15.38 -23.96
CA GLU A 80 0.33 -16.06 -24.07
C GLU A 80 0.47 -17.57 -23.97
N ASP A 81 1.57 -18.12 -24.48
CA ASP A 81 1.87 -19.55 -24.32
C ASP A 81 2.21 -19.89 -22.87
N ALA A 82 2.92 -19.03 -22.16
CA ALA A 82 3.15 -19.19 -20.73
C ALA A 82 1.83 -19.15 -19.91
N LYS A 83 0.93 -18.21 -20.22
CA LYS A 83 -0.40 -18.15 -19.61
C LYS A 83 -1.22 -19.40 -19.93
N ARG A 84 -1.18 -19.87 -21.17
CA ARG A 84 -1.88 -21.11 -21.60
C ARG A 84 -1.35 -22.32 -20.85
N GLN A 85 -0.04 -22.40 -20.65
CA GLN A 85 0.60 -23.49 -19.90
C GLN A 85 0.11 -23.53 -18.46
N TYR A 86 0.04 -22.39 -17.76
CA TYR A 86 -0.57 -22.32 -16.42
C TYR A 86 -2.05 -22.70 -16.40
N LYS A 87 -2.80 -22.33 -17.42
CA LYS A 87 -4.24 -22.62 -17.49
C LYS A 87 -4.55 -24.10 -17.73
N ARG A 88 -3.75 -24.75 -18.56
CA ARG A 88 -4.07 -26.09 -19.10
C ARG A 88 -3.17 -27.20 -18.58
N ASP A 89 -1.89 -26.89 -18.33
CA ASP A 89 -0.91 -27.92 -18.02
C ASP A 89 -0.56 -27.98 -16.53
N ARG A 90 -0.97 -26.97 -15.74
CA ARG A 90 -0.73 -26.88 -14.30
C ARG A 90 -2.03 -27.11 -13.54
N ASP A 91 -2.16 -28.28 -12.91
CA ASP A 91 -3.36 -28.59 -12.12
C ASP A 91 -3.36 -27.78 -10.82
N ALA A 92 -4.36 -26.91 -10.66
CA ALA A 92 -4.53 -26.06 -9.48
C ALA A 92 -4.72 -26.85 -8.17
N ARG A 93 -5.01 -28.15 -8.24
CA ARG A 93 -5.14 -29.05 -7.08
C ARG A 93 -3.80 -29.61 -6.60
N GLU A 94 -2.76 -29.51 -7.40
CA GLU A 94 -1.44 -29.92 -6.96
C GLU A 94 -0.90 -29.01 -5.87
N LEU A 95 -0.23 -29.57 -4.87
CA LEU A 95 0.20 -28.89 -3.65
C LEU A 95 0.97 -27.60 -3.91
N LEU A 96 1.80 -27.55 -4.97
CA LEU A 96 2.57 -26.36 -5.35
C LEU A 96 1.66 -25.21 -5.79
N PHE A 97 0.55 -25.51 -6.45
CA PHE A 97 -0.39 -24.54 -7.03
C PHE A 97 -1.65 -24.32 -6.20
N GLU A 98 -1.89 -25.17 -5.21
CA GLU A 98 -3.07 -25.06 -4.36
C GLU A 98 -3.07 -23.72 -3.61
N PHE A 99 -4.17 -22.98 -3.76
CA PHE A 99 -4.31 -21.64 -3.21
C PHE A 99 -3.99 -21.58 -1.72
N LYS A 100 -3.09 -20.68 -1.31
CA LYS A 100 -2.60 -20.47 0.08
C LYS A 100 -1.72 -21.59 0.64
N LYS A 101 -1.38 -22.64 -0.11
CA LYS A 101 -0.59 -23.75 0.42
C LYS A 101 0.91 -23.59 0.22
N ARG A 102 1.36 -23.26 -0.98
CA ARG A 102 2.78 -23.15 -1.35
C ARG A 102 3.05 -21.87 -2.12
N ALA A 103 3.17 -21.90 -3.44
CA ALA A 103 3.42 -20.74 -4.25
C ALA A 103 2.29 -19.69 -4.10
N LEU A 104 2.67 -18.44 -3.91
CA LEU A 104 1.75 -17.34 -3.64
C LEU A 104 1.45 -16.53 -4.91
N VAL A 105 2.32 -16.63 -5.90
CA VAL A 105 2.22 -15.91 -7.18
C VAL A 105 2.86 -16.71 -8.29
N HIS A 106 2.28 -16.62 -9.49
CA HIS A 106 2.67 -17.33 -10.70
C HIS A 106 2.91 -16.32 -11.81
N PHE A 107 4.12 -16.27 -12.35
CA PHE A 107 4.53 -15.33 -13.38
C PHE A 107 4.58 -16.00 -14.75
N ALA A 108 3.92 -15.40 -15.73
CA ALA A 108 4.07 -15.70 -17.15
C ALA A 108 4.95 -14.62 -17.77
N VAL A 109 6.07 -15.00 -18.36
CA VAL A 109 7.14 -14.07 -18.77
C VAL A 109 7.65 -14.41 -20.18
N ASP A 110 7.84 -13.40 -21.00
CA ASP A 110 8.68 -13.46 -22.18
C ASP A 110 9.72 -12.32 -22.17
N GLN A 111 10.35 -12.02 -23.30
CA GLN A 111 11.36 -10.97 -23.36
C GLN A 111 10.77 -9.56 -23.25
N ASP A 112 9.48 -9.39 -23.53
CA ASP A 112 8.82 -8.10 -23.67
C ASP A 112 7.81 -7.84 -22.54
N GLN A 113 7.14 -8.88 -22.01
CA GLN A 113 6.00 -8.72 -21.11
C GLN A 113 6.05 -9.66 -19.91
N VAL A 114 5.47 -9.19 -18.80
CA VAL A 114 5.26 -9.95 -17.57
C VAL A 114 3.80 -9.89 -17.18
N PHE A 115 3.23 -11.05 -16.89
CA PHE A 115 1.91 -11.16 -16.27
C PHE A 115 2.00 -12.03 -15.02
N MET A 116 1.10 -11.80 -14.07
CA MET A 116 1.05 -12.57 -12.84
C MET A 116 -0.36 -13.03 -12.50
N ALA A 117 -0.46 -14.16 -11.80
CA ALA A 117 -1.68 -14.64 -11.17
C ALA A 117 -1.38 -15.11 -9.75
N THR A 118 -2.27 -14.87 -8.80
CA THR A 118 -2.13 -15.32 -7.41
C THR A 118 -2.98 -16.55 -7.09
N ARG A 119 -3.78 -17.01 -8.05
CA ARG A 119 -4.60 -18.21 -7.97
C ARG A 119 -4.77 -18.82 -9.35
N LEU A 120 -4.44 -20.09 -9.48
CA LEU A 120 -4.77 -20.87 -10.68
C LEU A 120 -6.18 -21.44 -10.56
N SER A 121 -6.93 -21.44 -11.66
CA SER A 121 -8.32 -21.92 -11.76
C SER A 121 -8.61 -22.48 -13.16
N GLY A 122 -7.66 -23.19 -13.75
CA GLY A 122 -7.73 -23.66 -15.13
C GLY A 122 -7.93 -22.50 -16.12
N ASP A 123 -8.80 -22.65 -17.10
CA ASP A 123 -9.08 -21.60 -18.11
C ASP A 123 -9.59 -20.29 -17.49
N LYS A 124 -10.18 -20.34 -16.27
CA LYS A 124 -10.65 -19.16 -15.53
C LYS A 124 -9.53 -18.42 -14.79
N THR A 125 -8.28 -18.87 -14.89
CA THR A 125 -7.15 -18.18 -14.29
C THR A 125 -7.03 -16.77 -14.86
N PHE A 126 -7.05 -15.77 -13.99
CA PHE A 126 -6.96 -14.38 -14.36
C PHE A 126 -5.53 -13.87 -14.15
N PHE A 127 -4.91 -13.44 -15.25
CA PHE A 127 -3.59 -12.85 -15.24
C PHE A 127 -3.66 -11.33 -15.28
N LEU A 128 -2.97 -10.68 -14.36
CA LEU A 128 -2.79 -9.24 -14.32
C LEU A 128 -1.45 -8.85 -14.95
N PRO A 129 -1.38 -7.76 -15.73
CA PRO A 129 -0.10 -7.24 -16.21
C PRO A 129 0.75 -6.77 -15.03
N PHE A 130 2.06 -7.08 -15.12
CA PHE A 130 3.06 -6.65 -14.14
C PHE A 130 4.20 -5.89 -14.85
N ASN A 131 3.85 -5.05 -15.80
CA ASN A 131 4.77 -4.28 -16.64
C ASN A 131 5.06 -2.90 -16.03
N LEU A 132 6.22 -2.34 -16.38
CA LEU A 132 6.69 -1.01 -15.96
C LEU A 132 5.74 0.11 -16.44
N GLY A 133 5.15 -0.06 -17.64
CA GLY A 133 4.56 1.01 -18.42
C GLY A 133 5.62 1.67 -19.33
N ASP A 134 5.19 2.16 -20.49
CA ASP A 134 6.06 2.82 -21.44
C ASP A 134 5.43 4.15 -21.86
N HIS A 135 5.94 5.26 -21.33
CA HIS A 135 5.47 6.64 -21.64
C HIS A 135 3.94 6.81 -21.57
N GLY A 136 3.30 6.21 -20.55
CA GLY A 136 1.84 6.23 -20.35
C GLY A 136 1.09 5.12 -21.09
N HIS A 137 1.78 4.25 -21.83
CA HIS A 137 1.23 3.09 -22.54
C HIS A 137 1.50 1.78 -21.76
N ALA A 138 0.81 0.72 -22.16
CA ALA A 138 1.04 -0.62 -21.62
C ALA A 138 2.36 -1.20 -22.18
N GLY A 139 3.00 -2.08 -21.40
CA GLY A 139 4.21 -2.77 -21.81
C GLY A 139 5.44 -2.35 -21.01
N ASN A 140 6.62 -2.61 -21.55
CA ASN A 140 7.90 -2.28 -20.93
C ASN A 140 8.77 -1.50 -21.95
N PRO A 141 9.48 -0.45 -21.52
CA PRO A 141 10.42 0.25 -22.38
C PRO A 141 11.60 -0.66 -22.74
N PRO A 142 12.34 -0.36 -23.82
CA PRO A 142 13.60 -1.02 -24.11
C PRO A 142 14.54 -0.92 -22.90
N ALA A 143 15.23 -2.02 -22.58
CA ALA A 143 16.23 -2.00 -21.51
C ALA A 143 17.41 -1.10 -21.95
N ALA A 144 17.92 -0.26 -21.05
CA ALA A 144 18.99 0.70 -21.34
C ALA A 144 20.30 0.02 -21.78
N ASP A 145 20.52 -1.22 -21.37
CA ASP A 145 21.69 -2.03 -21.73
C ASP A 145 21.46 -2.93 -22.97
N GLY A 146 20.33 -2.76 -23.67
CA GLY A 146 19.95 -3.60 -24.80
C GLY A 146 19.52 -5.03 -24.42
N GLY A 147 19.35 -5.32 -23.13
CA GLY A 147 18.87 -6.58 -22.62
C GLY A 147 17.36 -6.77 -22.77
N TYR A 148 16.81 -7.77 -22.09
CA TYR A 148 15.37 -8.03 -22.11
C TYR A 148 14.59 -6.90 -21.43
N ARG A 149 13.47 -6.47 -22.02
CA ARG A 149 12.56 -5.46 -21.45
C ARG A 149 12.02 -5.89 -20.08
N THR A 150 11.96 -7.19 -19.83
CA THR A 150 11.49 -7.80 -18.57
C THR A 150 12.60 -7.99 -17.53
N ALA A 151 13.82 -7.53 -17.80
CA ALA A 151 14.97 -7.74 -16.91
C ALA A 151 14.79 -7.15 -15.52
N TYR A 152 13.98 -6.10 -15.35
CA TYR A 152 13.64 -5.53 -14.03
C TYR A 152 13.06 -6.57 -13.07
N LEU A 153 12.39 -7.62 -13.59
CA LEU A 153 11.77 -8.64 -12.77
C LEU A 153 12.80 -9.36 -11.89
N TRP A 154 13.95 -9.75 -12.45
CA TRP A 154 15.01 -10.40 -11.68
C TRP A 154 16.07 -9.43 -11.16
N ARG A 155 16.26 -8.29 -11.78
CA ARG A 155 17.23 -7.28 -11.32
C ARG A 155 16.75 -6.47 -10.15
N GLU A 156 15.42 -6.29 -10.00
CA GLU A 156 14.81 -5.43 -8.98
C GLU A 156 13.77 -6.15 -8.14
N VAL A 157 12.75 -6.76 -8.77
CA VAL A 157 11.58 -7.29 -8.06
C VAL A 157 11.92 -8.56 -7.29
N TRP A 158 12.66 -9.49 -7.91
CA TRP A 158 13.04 -10.77 -7.32
C TRP A 158 14.35 -10.71 -6.52
N GLN A 159 14.95 -9.53 -6.39
CA GLN A 159 16.06 -9.38 -5.47
C GLN A 159 15.61 -9.70 -4.04
N ARG A 160 16.52 -10.27 -3.23
CA ARG A 160 16.22 -10.80 -1.91
C ARG A 160 15.41 -9.84 -1.05
N ASP A 161 15.92 -8.63 -0.84
CA ASP A 161 15.29 -7.65 0.04
C ASP A 161 13.99 -7.09 -0.54
N SER A 162 13.94 -6.94 -1.86
CA SER A 162 12.73 -6.52 -2.59
C SER A 162 11.62 -7.56 -2.46
N LEU A 163 11.92 -8.83 -2.69
CA LEU A 163 10.91 -9.89 -2.61
C LEU A 163 10.45 -10.13 -1.17
N LEU A 164 11.36 -10.06 -0.19
CA LEU A 164 11.02 -10.11 1.22
C LEU A 164 10.12 -8.92 1.63
N ASP A 165 10.39 -7.72 1.13
CA ASP A 165 9.54 -6.55 1.36
C ASP A 165 8.14 -6.75 0.76
N ILE A 166 8.04 -7.27 -0.47
CA ILE A 166 6.75 -7.57 -1.11
C ILE A 166 5.96 -8.59 -0.28
N VAL A 167 6.57 -9.73 0.06
CA VAL A 167 5.92 -10.78 0.85
C VAL A 167 5.58 -10.30 2.26
N GLY A 168 6.44 -9.49 2.86
CA GLY A 168 6.29 -9.01 4.24
C GLY A 168 5.26 -7.90 4.40
N ARG A 169 5.21 -6.95 3.47
CA ARG A 169 4.51 -5.68 3.65
C ARG A 169 3.46 -5.35 2.61
N PHE A 170 3.51 -5.95 1.41
CA PHE A 170 2.53 -5.68 0.36
C PHE A 170 1.52 -6.81 0.21
N MET A 171 1.94 -8.06 0.17
CA MET A 171 1.00 -9.16 -0.01
C MET A 171 0.04 -9.28 1.17
N HIS A 172 -1.23 -9.49 0.88
CA HIS A 172 -2.25 -9.80 1.89
C HIS A 172 -3.37 -10.65 1.32
N LEU A 173 -4.15 -11.27 2.19
CA LEU A 173 -5.36 -11.97 1.84
C LEU A 173 -6.52 -11.00 2.06
N GLN A 174 -7.20 -10.64 0.98
CA GLN A 174 -8.42 -9.85 1.01
C GLN A 174 -9.61 -10.80 1.14
N GLU A 175 -10.44 -10.58 2.14
CA GLU A 175 -11.65 -11.34 2.42
C GLU A 175 -12.88 -10.45 2.19
N GLU A 176 -13.83 -10.94 1.42
CA GLU A 176 -15.06 -10.22 1.08
C GLU A 176 -16.26 -11.13 1.27
N ASP A 177 -17.22 -10.72 2.09
CA ASP A 177 -18.51 -11.37 2.23
C ASP A 177 -19.52 -10.70 1.29
N LYS A 178 -19.88 -11.40 0.20
CA LYS A 178 -20.88 -10.92 -0.76
C LYS A 178 -22.23 -11.59 -0.50
N ARG A 179 -23.30 -10.80 -0.50
CA ARG A 179 -24.66 -11.30 -0.52
C ARG A 179 -25.15 -11.30 -1.97
N ILE A 180 -25.45 -12.47 -2.50
CA ILE A 180 -25.98 -12.61 -3.85
C ILE A 180 -27.44 -13.06 -3.72
N LEU A 181 -28.34 -12.37 -4.41
CA LEU A 181 -29.72 -12.79 -4.54
C LEU A 181 -29.77 -13.94 -5.57
N THR A 182 -30.28 -15.07 -5.16
CA THR A 182 -30.53 -16.24 -6.02
C THR A 182 -32.02 -16.54 -6.01
N ASP A 183 -32.50 -17.38 -6.92
CA ASP A 183 -33.90 -17.80 -6.98
C ASP A 183 -34.35 -18.50 -5.68
N GLU A 184 -33.43 -19.04 -4.89
CA GLU A 184 -33.66 -19.69 -3.60
C GLU A 184 -33.53 -18.73 -2.38
N GLY A 185 -33.24 -17.42 -2.61
CA GLY A 185 -33.06 -16.41 -1.57
C GLY A 185 -31.65 -15.79 -1.52
N ILE A 186 -31.31 -15.16 -0.41
CA ILE A 186 -30.00 -14.49 -0.23
C ILE A 186 -28.95 -15.50 0.17
N LYS A 187 -27.98 -15.74 -0.72
CA LYS A 187 -26.80 -16.56 -0.45
C LYS A 187 -25.61 -15.68 -0.06
N LYS A 188 -24.98 -15.99 1.08
CA LYS A 188 -23.69 -15.40 1.45
C LYS A 188 -22.56 -16.16 0.78
N ILE A 189 -21.70 -15.48 0.06
CA ILE A 189 -20.49 -16.03 -0.56
C ILE A 189 -19.29 -15.35 0.07
N HIS A 190 -18.46 -16.15 0.73
CA HIS A 190 -17.14 -15.73 1.21
C HIS A 190 -16.13 -15.84 0.07
N LYS A 191 -15.53 -14.72 -0.32
CA LYS A 191 -14.53 -14.68 -1.38
C LYS A 191 -13.18 -14.25 -0.79
N GLU A 192 -12.17 -15.08 -1.01
CA GLU A 192 -10.79 -14.78 -0.65
C GLU A 192 -9.96 -14.48 -1.92
N THR A 193 -9.21 -13.41 -1.89
CA THR A 193 -8.30 -13.02 -2.98
C THR A 193 -6.92 -12.71 -2.40
N MET A 194 -5.89 -13.41 -2.87
CA MET A 194 -4.51 -13.06 -2.53
C MET A 194 -4.11 -11.85 -3.37
N ILE A 195 -3.82 -10.73 -2.71
CA ILE A 195 -3.37 -9.52 -3.37
C ILE A 195 -1.84 -9.52 -3.43
N PHE A 196 -1.31 -9.37 -4.63
CA PHE A 196 0.08 -9.08 -4.93
C PHE A 196 0.10 -7.71 -5.61
N PRO A 197 1.01 -6.78 -5.27
CA PRO A 197 0.99 -5.44 -5.85
C PRO A 197 1.24 -5.51 -7.37
N ARG A 198 0.55 -4.69 -8.15
CA ARG A 198 0.95 -4.44 -9.54
C ARG A 198 2.21 -3.59 -9.54
N TYR A 199 2.99 -3.60 -10.63
CA TYR A 199 4.26 -2.89 -10.67
C TYR A 199 4.09 -1.39 -10.36
N HIS A 200 3.15 -0.70 -11.00
CA HIS A 200 2.90 0.73 -10.76
C HIS A 200 2.55 1.06 -9.31
N GLN A 201 1.84 0.17 -8.61
CA GLN A 201 1.50 0.35 -7.19
C GLN A 201 2.76 0.18 -6.32
N LEU A 202 3.55 -0.86 -6.61
CA LEU A 202 4.81 -1.15 -5.92
C LEU A 202 5.80 0.02 -6.07
N ASP A 203 5.97 0.50 -7.30
CA ASP A 203 6.86 1.60 -7.65
C ASP A 203 6.44 2.91 -6.96
N ALA A 204 5.17 3.30 -7.09
CA ALA A 204 4.64 4.53 -6.49
C ALA A 204 4.81 4.53 -4.96
N VAL A 205 4.39 3.46 -4.28
CA VAL A 205 4.50 3.38 -2.82
C VAL A 205 5.97 3.41 -2.38
N ARG A 206 6.87 2.70 -3.05
CA ARG A 206 8.29 2.68 -2.71
C ARG A 206 8.95 4.04 -2.91
N LYS A 207 8.68 4.72 -4.03
CA LYS A 207 9.21 6.06 -4.31
C LYS A 207 8.75 7.07 -3.27
N LEU A 208 7.45 7.07 -2.93
CA LEU A 208 6.90 7.97 -1.91
C LEU A 208 7.52 7.73 -0.54
N VAL A 209 7.64 6.47 -0.11
CA VAL A 209 8.24 6.12 1.18
C VAL A 209 9.72 6.50 1.22
N ALA A 210 10.49 6.19 0.18
CA ALA A 210 11.92 6.53 0.11
C ALA A 210 12.14 8.04 0.12
N HIS A 211 11.34 8.80 -0.64
CA HIS A 211 11.44 10.25 -0.65
C HIS A 211 11.04 10.88 0.69
N ALA A 212 9.95 10.39 1.32
CA ALA A 212 9.54 10.85 2.64
C ALA A 212 10.58 10.52 3.73
N GLN A 213 11.25 9.36 3.63
CA GLN A 213 12.33 8.98 4.54
C GLN A 213 13.54 9.92 4.43
N ALA A 214 13.90 10.31 3.21
CA ALA A 214 15.06 11.15 2.95
C ALA A 214 14.83 12.65 3.27
N HIS A 215 13.61 13.15 3.09
CA HIS A 215 13.31 14.58 3.15
C HIS A 215 12.40 14.99 4.32
N GLY A 216 11.80 14.00 5.01
CA GLY A 216 10.87 14.29 6.10
C GLY A 216 9.53 14.89 5.62
N PRO A 217 8.77 15.51 6.55
CA PRO A 217 7.50 16.19 6.25
C PRO A 217 7.70 17.50 5.43
N GLY A 218 6.59 18.12 5.00
CA GLY A 218 6.60 19.40 4.28
C GLY A 218 6.76 19.27 2.76
N ARG A 219 6.46 18.10 2.19
CA ARG A 219 6.50 17.86 0.73
C ARG A 219 5.14 17.43 0.21
N ASN A 220 4.75 17.91 -0.96
CA ASN A 220 3.53 17.53 -1.65
C ASN A 220 3.83 16.54 -2.76
N TYR A 221 2.92 15.56 -2.92
CA TYR A 221 3.03 14.51 -3.92
C TYR A 221 1.69 14.35 -4.65
N LEU A 222 1.75 14.15 -5.95
CA LEU A 222 0.59 13.79 -6.76
C LEU A 222 0.80 12.39 -7.35
N VAL A 223 -0.16 11.50 -7.12
CA VAL A 223 -0.19 10.16 -7.72
C VAL A 223 -1.39 10.07 -8.64
N GLN A 224 -1.13 10.06 -9.94
CA GLN A 224 -2.18 9.93 -10.94
C GLN A 224 -2.26 8.48 -11.43
N HIS A 225 -3.31 7.78 -11.01
CA HIS A 225 -3.60 6.43 -11.44
C HIS A 225 -5.01 6.36 -12.06
N SER A 226 -5.16 5.57 -13.13
CA SER A 226 -6.44 5.36 -13.80
C SER A 226 -7.48 4.69 -12.89
N ALA A 227 -8.76 4.82 -13.23
CA ALA A 227 -9.83 4.07 -12.58
C ALA A 227 -9.57 2.56 -12.67
N GLY A 228 -9.86 1.81 -11.60
CA GLY A 228 -9.62 0.36 -11.54
C GLY A 228 -8.15 -0.06 -11.40
N SER A 229 -7.21 0.88 -11.24
CA SER A 229 -5.79 0.58 -11.00
C SER A 229 -5.51 -0.01 -9.62
N GLY A 230 -6.47 0.01 -8.70
CA GLY A 230 -6.32 -0.45 -7.32
C GLY A 230 -5.75 0.63 -6.39
N LYS A 231 -6.14 1.89 -6.56
CA LYS A 231 -5.74 3.03 -5.71
C LYS A 231 -5.88 2.75 -4.22
N SER A 232 -7.01 2.15 -3.80
CA SER A 232 -7.26 1.83 -2.39
C SER A 232 -6.17 0.96 -1.75
N ASN A 233 -5.64 -0.03 -2.49
CA ASN A 233 -4.51 -0.83 -2.01
C ASN A 233 -3.23 0.02 -1.89
N SER A 234 -2.96 0.90 -2.87
CA SER A 234 -1.79 1.80 -2.80
C SER A 234 -1.87 2.73 -1.60
N ILE A 235 -3.05 3.30 -1.32
CA ILE A 235 -3.32 4.15 -0.14
C ILE A 235 -3.10 3.34 1.15
N ALA A 236 -3.65 2.13 1.24
CA ALA A 236 -3.50 1.29 2.42
C ALA A 236 -2.03 0.93 2.69
N TRP A 237 -1.28 0.48 1.67
CA TRP A 237 0.15 0.21 1.81
C TRP A 237 0.94 1.44 2.21
N LEU A 238 0.66 2.59 1.59
CA LEU A 238 1.33 3.84 1.90
C LEU A 238 1.06 4.27 3.34
N ALA A 239 -0.20 4.24 3.80
CA ALA A 239 -0.58 4.60 5.16
C ALA A 239 0.15 3.75 6.21
N HIS A 240 0.16 2.42 6.05
CA HIS A 240 0.87 1.54 6.97
C HIS A 240 2.39 1.70 6.95
N ARG A 241 2.96 2.01 5.79
CA ARG A 241 4.42 2.25 5.68
C ARG A 241 4.83 3.57 6.30
N LEU A 242 4.08 4.64 6.04
CA LEU A 242 4.36 5.96 6.61
C LEU A 242 4.14 5.99 8.12
N SER A 243 3.12 5.28 8.65
CA SER A 243 2.85 5.24 10.09
C SER A 243 3.96 4.61 10.92
N SER A 244 4.83 3.82 10.30
CA SER A 244 5.98 3.17 10.93
C SER A 244 7.32 3.59 10.33
N LEU A 245 7.35 4.69 9.57
CA LEU A 245 8.56 5.16 8.90
C LEU A 245 9.51 5.83 9.89
N HIS A 246 10.78 5.44 9.84
CA HIS A 246 11.87 6.05 10.59
C HIS A 246 12.91 6.59 9.61
N ASP A 247 13.55 7.67 9.97
CA ASP A 247 14.67 8.26 9.23
C ASP A 247 15.99 7.49 9.47
N ALA A 248 17.08 7.99 8.92
CA ALA A 248 18.40 7.38 9.06
C ALA A 248 18.94 7.43 10.50
N ALA A 249 18.37 8.27 11.37
CA ALA A 249 18.72 8.37 12.79
C ALA A 249 17.76 7.55 13.68
N ASP A 250 16.96 6.65 13.10
CA ASP A 250 15.92 5.86 13.77
C ASP A 250 14.82 6.69 14.46
N LYS A 251 14.67 7.97 14.07
CA LYS A 251 13.59 8.82 14.55
C LYS A 251 12.36 8.60 13.69
N LYS A 252 11.19 8.50 14.33
CA LYS A 252 9.91 8.39 13.63
C LYS A 252 9.66 9.65 12.79
N VAL A 253 9.34 9.49 11.49
CA VAL A 253 9.16 10.61 10.54
C VAL A 253 7.80 11.27 10.72
N PHE A 254 6.74 10.49 10.96
CA PHE A 254 5.37 10.99 11.13
C PHE A 254 4.76 10.42 12.41
N ASP A 255 4.15 11.28 13.22
CA ASP A 255 3.43 10.85 14.42
C ASP A 255 2.13 10.13 14.07
N SER A 256 1.40 10.64 13.08
CA SER A 256 0.17 10.03 12.56
C SER A 256 0.06 10.19 11.05
N VAL A 257 -0.65 9.26 10.43
CA VAL A 257 -1.05 9.30 9.02
C VAL A 257 -2.55 9.51 8.96
N ILE A 258 -2.99 10.55 8.27
CA ILE A 258 -4.40 10.90 8.11
C ILE A 258 -4.82 10.51 6.69
N VAL A 259 -5.77 9.62 6.57
CA VAL A 259 -6.37 9.25 5.28
C VAL A 259 -7.71 9.96 5.17
N VAL A 260 -7.81 10.83 4.18
CA VAL A 260 -9.00 11.66 3.92
C VAL A 260 -9.73 11.13 2.70
N THR A 261 -11.03 10.87 2.84
CA THR A 261 -11.91 10.42 1.76
C THR A 261 -13.02 11.42 1.51
N ASP A 262 -13.53 11.49 0.28
CA ASP A 262 -14.59 12.45 -0.10
C ASP A 262 -16.00 11.94 0.26
N ARG A 263 -16.26 10.63 0.14
CA ARG A 263 -17.62 10.08 0.27
C ARG A 263 -17.69 8.92 1.27
N GLN A 264 -18.74 8.95 2.11
CA GLN A 264 -19.03 7.93 3.13
C GLN A 264 -19.14 6.48 2.56
N VAL A 265 -19.58 6.29 1.33
CA VAL A 265 -19.81 4.96 0.72
C VAL A 265 -18.49 4.35 0.18
N LEU A 266 -17.63 5.17 -0.44
CA LEU A 266 -16.30 4.73 -0.88
C LEU A 266 -15.35 4.54 0.31
N ASP A 267 -15.59 5.26 1.38
CA ASP A 267 -14.93 5.20 2.66
C ASP A 267 -14.94 3.77 3.26
N ALA A 268 -16.07 3.06 3.22
CA ALA A 268 -16.18 1.70 3.77
C ALA A 268 -15.21 0.72 3.08
N GLN A 269 -15.08 0.73 1.76
CA GLN A 269 -14.18 -0.17 1.03
C GLN A 269 -12.71 0.15 1.29
N LEU A 270 -12.34 1.44 1.32
CA LEU A 270 -10.97 1.86 1.63
C LEU A 270 -10.61 1.54 3.08
N GLN A 271 -11.54 1.79 4.01
CA GLN A 271 -11.39 1.44 5.42
C GLN A 271 -11.17 -0.06 5.61
N ASP A 272 -12.04 -0.90 5.04
CA ASP A 272 -11.90 -2.35 5.10
C ASP A 272 -10.54 -2.78 4.56
N THR A 273 -10.09 -2.16 3.45
CA THR A 273 -8.76 -2.44 2.89
C THR A 273 -7.65 -2.08 3.88
N ILE A 274 -7.70 -0.90 4.51
CA ILE A 274 -6.69 -0.48 5.48
C ILE A 274 -6.70 -1.38 6.72
N TYR A 275 -7.88 -1.74 7.23
CA TYR A 275 -8.00 -2.66 8.39
C TYR A 275 -7.50 -4.07 8.09
N GLN A 276 -7.66 -4.58 6.87
CA GLN A 276 -7.15 -5.90 6.50
C GLN A 276 -5.61 -5.99 6.56
N PHE A 277 -4.90 -4.86 6.50
CA PHE A 277 -3.46 -4.78 6.72
C PHE A 277 -3.07 -4.66 8.20
N GLU A 278 -4.03 -4.39 9.08
CA GLU A 278 -3.74 -4.22 10.50
C GLU A 278 -3.29 -5.54 11.12
N HIS A 279 -2.05 -5.58 11.58
CA HIS A 279 -1.47 -6.76 12.24
C HIS A 279 -1.44 -6.63 13.78
N LYS A 280 -1.74 -5.42 14.30
CA LYS A 280 -1.83 -5.10 15.72
C LYS A 280 -3.06 -4.21 15.93
N GLN A 281 -3.92 -4.57 16.88
CA GLN A 281 -5.06 -3.74 17.24
C GLN A 281 -4.62 -2.36 17.75
N GLY A 282 -5.38 -1.32 17.38
CA GLY A 282 -5.13 0.05 17.81
C GLY A 282 -4.19 0.87 16.90
N VAL A 283 -3.75 0.31 15.77
CA VAL A 283 -2.97 1.06 14.78
C VAL A 283 -3.86 1.94 13.90
N VAL A 284 -5.07 1.48 13.61
CA VAL A 284 -6.03 2.17 12.74
C VAL A 284 -7.24 2.61 13.54
N GLN A 285 -7.64 3.86 13.43
CA GLN A 285 -8.87 4.39 14.01
C GLN A 285 -9.71 5.08 12.93
N LYS A 286 -10.96 4.64 12.81
CA LYS A 286 -11.97 5.29 12.00
C LYS A 286 -12.64 6.39 12.82
N ILE A 287 -12.85 7.54 12.19
CA ILE A 287 -13.61 8.64 12.75
C ILE A 287 -15.01 8.61 12.13
N ASP A 288 -15.95 7.98 12.80
CA ASP A 288 -17.34 7.83 12.35
C ASP A 288 -18.34 8.69 13.14
N GLU A 289 -18.02 9.06 14.36
CA GLU A 289 -18.90 9.88 15.22
C GLU A 289 -18.80 11.37 14.87
N ASP A 290 -17.87 12.07 15.47
CA ASP A 290 -17.79 13.54 15.39
C ASP A 290 -16.34 14.07 15.29
N THR A 291 -16.22 15.39 15.23
CA THR A 291 -14.95 16.12 15.21
C THR A 291 -14.16 15.93 16.51
N ARG A 292 -14.82 15.67 17.65
CA ARG A 292 -14.16 15.45 18.94
C ARG A 292 -13.38 14.14 18.93
N GLN A 293 -13.95 13.09 18.33
CA GLN A 293 -13.26 11.80 18.11
C GLN A 293 -12.00 11.99 17.26
N LEU A 294 -12.07 12.81 16.20
CA LEU A 294 -10.91 13.14 15.37
C LEU A 294 -9.82 13.89 16.19
N ALA A 295 -10.23 14.91 16.95
CA ALA A 295 -9.31 15.67 17.79
C ALA A 295 -8.59 14.79 18.82
N GLN A 296 -9.32 13.88 19.48
CA GLN A 296 -8.75 12.93 20.43
C GLN A 296 -7.78 11.94 19.77
N ALA A 297 -8.11 11.43 18.58
CA ALA A 297 -7.24 10.52 17.84
C ALA A 297 -5.91 11.19 17.45
N LEU A 298 -5.95 12.43 16.98
CA LEU A 298 -4.76 13.19 16.62
C LEU A 298 -3.91 13.55 17.86
N ALA A 299 -4.58 14.00 18.94
CA ALA A 299 -3.91 14.29 20.22
C ALA A 299 -3.28 13.03 20.84
N GLY A 300 -3.97 11.90 20.77
CA GLY A 300 -3.51 10.59 21.27
C GLY A 300 -2.39 9.97 20.43
N GLY A 301 -2.07 10.52 19.27
CA GLY A 301 -1.04 9.99 18.38
C GLY A 301 -1.41 8.65 17.75
N THR A 302 -2.69 8.44 17.42
CA THR A 302 -3.15 7.26 16.70
C THR A 302 -2.36 7.13 15.39
N PRO A 303 -1.71 5.99 15.11
CA PRO A 303 -0.80 5.88 13.96
C PRO A 303 -1.47 6.11 12.60
N ILE A 304 -2.71 5.62 12.40
CA ILE A 304 -3.49 5.82 11.18
C ILE A 304 -4.90 6.25 11.55
N VAL A 305 -5.32 7.41 11.05
CA VAL A 305 -6.66 7.98 11.25
C VAL A 305 -7.36 8.06 9.90
N ILE A 306 -8.55 7.48 9.79
CA ILE A 306 -9.36 7.54 8.58
C ILE A 306 -10.55 8.45 8.83
N THR A 307 -10.73 9.48 8.00
CA THR A 307 -11.77 10.50 8.19
C THR A 307 -12.29 11.02 6.85
N THR A 308 -13.38 11.77 6.90
CA THR A 308 -13.91 12.47 5.73
C THR A 308 -13.56 13.95 5.78
N LEU A 309 -13.48 14.57 4.60
CA LEU A 309 -13.13 15.98 4.47
C LEU A 309 -14.06 16.90 5.26
N GLN A 310 -15.34 16.56 5.37
CA GLN A 310 -16.38 17.36 6.06
C GLN A 310 -16.16 17.48 7.59
N LYS A 311 -15.31 16.64 8.18
CA LYS A 311 -15.05 16.68 9.63
C LYS A 311 -13.96 17.69 10.03
N PHE A 312 -13.25 18.27 9.08
CA PHE A 312 -12.15 19.20 9.35
C PHE A 312 -12.58 20.63 9.74
N PRO A 313 -13.63 21.26 9.16
CA PRO A 313 -13.91 22.67 9.40
C PRO A 313 -14.09 23.07 10.86
N PHE A 314 -14.46 22.16 11.73
CA PHE A 314 -14.75 22.45 13.15
C PHE A 314 -13.68 21.92 14.11
N ILE A 315 -12.57 21.38 13.59
CA ILE A 315 -11.61 20.69 14.45
C ILE A 315 -10.83 21.69 15.33
N THR A 316 -10.50 22.87 14.80
CA THR A 316 -9.76 23.92 15.54
C THR A 316 -10.56 24.38 16.75
N GLU A 317 -11.84 24.71 16.56
CA GLU A 317 -12.72 25.09 17.66
C GLU A 317 -12.89 23.97 18.68
N THR A 318 -12.94 22.74 18.21
CA THR A 318 -13.08 21.55 19.07
C THR A 318 -11.80 21.33 19.88
N LEU A 319 -10.62 21.50 19.28
CA LEU A 319 -9.33 21.43 19.98
C LEU A 319 -9.23 22.52 21.04
N ASP A 320 -9.66 23.76 20.75
CA ASP A 320 -9.66 24.86 21.70
C ASP A 320 -10.65 24.65 22.87
N LYS A 321 -11.82 24.09 22.58
CA LYS A 321 -12.80 23.69 23.63
C LYS A 321 -12.21 22.61 24.54
N LEU A 322 -11.61 21.55 23.98
CA LEU A 322 -10.96 20.47 24.73
C LEU A 322 -9.80 20.98 25.59
N ARG A 323 -9.02 21.97 25.10
CA ARG A 323 -7.97 22.67 25.87
C ARG A 323 -8.55 23.42 27.07
N LYS A 324 -9.67 24.13 26.89
CA LYS A 324 -10.34 24.93 27.93
C LYS A 324 -11.04 24.06 28.98
N GLU A 325 -11.55 22.90 28.60
CA GLU A 325 -12.25 21.96 29.47
C GLU A 325 -11.32 21.20 30.44
N ASN A 326 -10.00 21.43 30.39
CA ASN A 326 -8.98 20.86 31.28
C ASN A 326 -9.18 19.35 31.52
N HIS A 327 -9.43 18.54 30.48
CA HIS A 327 -9.50 17.11 30.63
C HIS A 327 -8.12 16.58 31.03
N PRO A 328 -7.96 16.05 32.26
CA PRO A 328 -6.68 15.50 32.71
C PRO A 328 -6.31 14.31 31.83
N GLY A 329 -5.20 14.43 31.11
CA GLY A 329 -4.65 13.41 30.22
C GLY A 329 -4.65 13.73 28.73
N ILE A 330 -5.25 14.84 28.28
CA ILE A 330 -5.19 15.26 26.88
C ILE A 330 -4.34 16.54 26.80
N ALA A 331 -3.03 16.40 26.81
CA ALA A 331 -2.16 17.46 26.31
C ALA A 331 -2.34 17.55 24.79
N ILE A 332 -3.27 18.42 24.35
CA ILE A 332 -3.56 18.59 22.93
C ILE A 332 -2.54 19.60 22.38
N ASP A 333 -1.30 19.19 22.33
CA ASP A 333 -0.30 19.90 21.58
C ASP A 333 -0.05 19.16 20.26
N THR A 334 -0.64 19.68 19.20
CA THR A 334 -0.40 19.21 17.83
C THR A 334 0.72 20.00 17.15
N GLN A 335 1.22 21.08 17.78
CA GLN A 335 2.19 21.99 17.17
C GLN A 335 3.54 21.34 16.89
N ASP A 336 3.95 20.37 17.71
CA ASP A 336 5.21 19.64 17.50
C ASP A 336 5.05 18.30 16.78
N LYS A 337 3.81 17.90 16.43
CA LYS A 337 3.55 16.63 15.74
C LYS A 337 3.70 16.76 14.23
N GLN A 338 4.23 15.71 13.63
CA GLN A 338 4.39 15.60 12.19
C GLN A 338 3.32 14.66 11.61
N PHE A 339 2.58 15.16 10.63
CA PHE A 339 1.50 14.42 10.00
C PHE A 339 1.82 14.11 8.54
N ALA A 340 1.46 12.90 8.09
CA ALA A 340 1.33 12.60 6.68
C ALA A 340 -0.17 12.59 6.33
N VAL A 341 -0.54 13.27 5.24
CA VAL A 341 -1.93 13.30 4.77
C VAL A 341 -2.03 12.63 3.42
N ILE A 342 -2.94 11.68 3.31
CA ILE A 342 -3.25 10.98 2.07
C ILE A 342 -4.69 11.33 1.71
N VAL A 343 -4.88 12.02 0.59
CA VAL A 343 -6.21 12.44 0.10
C VAL A 343 -6.60 11.57 -1.07
N ASP A 344 -7.69 10.82 -0.93
CA ASP A 344 -8.30 10.09 -2.04
C ASP A 344 -9.20 11.03 -2.84
N GLU A 345 -9.24 10.84 -4.18
CA GLU A 345 -10.02 11.68 -5.10
C GLU A 345 -9.71 13.19 -4.95
N ALA A 346 -8.42 13.54 -4.96
CA ALA A 346 -7.92 14.90 -4.72
C ALA A 346 -8.54 16.00 -5.61
N HIS A 347 -9.10 15.63 -6.77
CA HIS A 347 -9.80 16.57 -7.67
C HIS A 347 -11.09 17.14 -7.07
N SER A 348 -11.75 16.44 -6.17
CA SER A 348 -12.98 16.90 -5.51
C SER A 348 -12.70 17.71 -4.24
N SER A 349 -11.50 17.61 -3.69
CA SER A 349 -11.12 18.17 -2.38
C SER A 349 -10.35 19.50 -2.46
N GLN A 350 -9.99 19.98 -3.66
CA GLN A 350 -9.10 21.13 -3.83
C GLN A 350 -9.79 22.49 -3.77
N SER A 351 -11.11 22.56 -3.73
CA SER A 351 -11.83 23.85 -3.70
C SER A 351 -12.52 24.06 -2.37
N GLY A 352 -12.14 25.12 -1.64
CA GLY A 352 -12.94 25.71 -0.60
C GLY A 352 -12.37 25.67 0.81
N GLN A 353 -13.17 26.17 1.73
CA GLN A 353 -12.91 26.38 3.16
C GLN A 353 -12.33 25.15 3.87
N THR A 354 -12.71 23.95 3.46
CA THR A 354 -12.29 22.68 4.07
C THR A 354 -10.81 22.32 3.82
N ALA A 355 -10.30 22.61 2.61
CA ALA A 355 -8.88 22.42 2.30
C ALA A 355 -8.00 23.41 3.07
N MET A 356 -8.49 24.63 3.27
CA MET A 356 -7.82 25.64 4.10
C MET A 356 -7.76 25.24 5.58
N GLU A 357 -8.86 24.74 6.14
CA GLU A 357 -8.89 24.26 7.52
C GLU A 357 -7.94 23.06 7.74
N LEU A 358 -7.88 22.14 6.76
CA LEU A 358 -6.90 21.05 6.79
C LEU A 358 -5.45 21.58 6.87
N ARG A 359 -5.13 22.60 6.06
CA ARG A 359 -3.81 23.23 6.05
C ARG A 359 -3.50 23.96 7.36
N LYS A 360 -4.45 24.72 7.92
CA LYS A 360 -4.31 25.41 9.21
C LYS A 360 -3.95 24.47 10.36
N ILE A 361 -4.55 23.29 10.39
CA ILE A 361 -4.34 22.30 11.46
C ILE A 361 -2.99 21.61 11.33
N LEU A 362 -2.52 21.42 10.10
CA LEU A 362 -1.37 20.57 9.80
C LEU A 362 -0.07 21.38 9.60
N ASN A 363 -0.13 22.69 9.47
CA ASN A 363 1.05 23.53 9.28
C ASN A 363 1.49 24.21 10.59
N LYS A 364 2.80 24.16 10.87
CA LYS A 364 3.44 24.88 11.99
C LYS A 364 3.25 26.41 11.91
N ASP A 365 3.21 26.93 10.68
CA ASP A 365 3.07 28.37 10.38
C ASP A 365 1.61 28.76 10.01
N GLY A 366 0.73 27.89 10.32
CA GLY A 366 -0.72 27.69 10.14
C GLY A 366 -1.54 28.80 9.50
N ILE A 367 -1.49 30.00 10.00
CA ILE A 367 -2.39 31.08 9.59
C ILE A 367 -1.74 31.96 8.51
N GLU A 368 -0.47 32.30 8.63
CA GLU A 368 0.20 33.19 7.69
C GLU A 368 0.42 32.59 6.30
N ALA A 369 0.80 31.31 6.22
CA ALA A 369 1.00 30.64 4.93
C ALA A 369 -0.33 30.44 4.16
N ALA A 370 -1.44 30.19 4.86
CA ALA A 370 -2.76 30.05 4.24
C ALA A 370 -3.30 31.40 3.72
N ILE A 371 -2.98 32.50 4.39
CA ILE A 371 -3.37 33.85 3.97
C ILE A 371 -2.54 34.29 2.75
N VAL A 372 -1.24 34.01 2.74
CA VAL A 372 -0.37 34.35 1.59
C VAL A 372 -0.82 33.59 0.35
N GLU A 373 -1.20 32.32 0.49
CA GLU A 373 -1.69 31.51 -0.64
C GLU A 373 -3.08 31.98 -1.11
N GLN A 374 -3.95 32.42 -0.18
CA GLN A 374 -5.26 33.01 -0.52
C GLN A 374 -5.11 34.34 -1.25
N LEU A 375 -4.09 35.13 -0.89
CA LEU A 375 -3.76 36.40 -1.56
C LEU A 375 -3.13 36.16 -2.94
N LEU A 376 -2.41 35.04 -3.15
CA LEU A 376 -1.83 34.66 -4.43
C LEU A 376 -2.85 34.08 -5.41
N ASP A 377 -3.92 33.44 -4.91
CA ASP A 377 -5.01 32.89 -5.74
C ASP A 377 -6.06 33.96 -6.12
N MET A 378 -6.02 35.13 -5.52
CA MET A 378 -6.85 36.27 -5.91
C MET A 378 -6.07 37.12 -6.93
N ASP A 379 -6.61 37.23 -8.14
CA ASP A 379 -6.06 38.09 -9.21
C ASP A 379 -5.65 39.47 -8.63
N GLU A 380 -4.43 39.88 -8.91
CA GLU A 380 -3.83 41.11 -8.39
C GLU A 380 -4.67 42.38 -8.65
N ASP A 381 -5.59 42.33 -9.60
CA ASP A 381 -6.45 43.45 -10.00
C ASP A 381 -7.71 43.65 -9.14
N THR A 382 -7.99 42.77 -8.16
CA THR A 382 -9.25 42.84 -7.39
C THR A 382 -9.12 43.30 -5.94
N LEU A 383 -7.93 43.44 -5.39
CA LEU A 383 -7.73 43.87 -4.00
C LEU A 383 -7.09 45.25 -3.88
N SER A 384 -7.85 46.21 -3.30
CA SER A 384 -7.30 47.48 -2.86
C SER A 384 -6.32 47.30 -1.68
N GLU A 385 -5.32 48.18 -1.55
CA GLU A 385 -4.36 48.18 -0.41
C GLU A 385 -5.04 48.26 0.97
N GLU A 386 -6.27 48.80 1.02
CA GLU A 386 -7.08 48.87 2.25
C GLU A 386 -7.67 47.52 2.64
N ALA A 387 -8.13 46.72 1.66
CA ALA A 387 -8.64 45.38 1.91
C ALA A 387 -7.54 44.41 2.39
N LYS A 388 -6.30 44.60 1.89
CA LYS A 388 -5.12 43.85 2.36
C LYS A 388 -4.78 44.17 3.82
N LYS A 389 -4.92 45.44 4.23
CA LYS A 389 -4.68 45.88 5.62
C LYS A 389 -5.79 45.50 6.58
N GLU A 390 -7.03 45.38 6.12
CA GLU A 390 -8.16 44.98 6.94
C GLU A 390 -8.13 43.48 7.24
N LEU A 391 -7.79 42.63 6.26
CA LEU A 391 -7.54 41.21 6.44
C LEU A 391 -6.39 40.88 7.41
N LEU A 392 -5.37 41.75 7.48
CA LEU A 392 -4.25 41.64 8.43
C LEU A 392 -4.58 42.19 9.83
N ARG A 393 -5.69 42.94 10.02
CA ARG A 393 -6.11 43.49 11.30
C ARG A 393 -7.18 42.67 12.02
N GLU A 394 -7.87 41.75 11.36
CA GLU A 394 -8.84 40.84 11.98
C GLU A 394 -8.18 39.62 12.65
N GLN A 395 -6.89 39.63 12.81
CA GLN A 395 -6.07 38.71 13.59
C GLN A 395 -5.73 39.31 14.96
#